data_ab1f8212a9942c35a22cb4666a488ec0
#
_entry.id   ab1f8212a9942c35a22cb4666a488ec0
#
_cell.length_a   1.000
_cell.length_b   1.000
_cell.length_c   1.000
_cell.angle_alpha   90.00
_cell.angle_beta   90.00
_cell.angle_gamma   90.00
#
_symmetry.space_group_name_H-M   'P 1'
#
loop_
_entity.id
_entity.type
_entity.pdbx_description
1 polymer ?
#
loop_
_entity_poly.entity_id
_entity_poly.type
_entity_poly.pdbx_seq_one_letter_code
_entity_poly.pdbx_strand_id
1 'polypeptide(L)'
;LLFFMFKSTIRRNPIMAILLISLILPVYFIAKTNVERKVEGEKSSSFQKRYLDLIQPTAIAFKHPLTGVGLDREHFQKYRSKFLMDDDFGSFIEESTGYERQAESTEKGSSNSITYLMAAMGFPITIFLIYCLFKQKLFTHKKGIFMTVVIISILSEPLLLRPFFLILILSGMMSFFNKFIK
;
A
#
# COMPACT_ATOMS: atom_id res chain seq x y z
N LEU A 1 6.22 -12.23 -12.33
CA LEU A 1 7.51 -12.00 -11.68
C LEU A 1 8.35 -13.28 -11.61
N LEU A 2 7.83 -14.36 -11.00
CA LEU A 2 8.49 -15.66 -10.91
C LEU A 2 8.94 -16.20 -12.28
N PHE A 3 8.09 -16.09 -13.30
CA PHE A 3 8.44 -16.49 -14.67
C PHE A 3 9.66 -15.73 -15.21
N PHE A 4 9.74 -14.41 -15.00
CA PHE A 4 10.89 -13.61 -15.43
C PHE A 4 12.19 -13.96 -14.68
N MET A 5 12.09 -14.26 -13.38
CA MET A 5 13.25 -14.66 -12.58
C MET A 5 13.82 -16.01 -12.99
N PHE A 6 12.95 -16.94 -13.36
CA PHE A 6 13.34 -18.33 -13.66
C PHE A 6 13.32 -18.68 -15.15
N LYS A 7 13.07 -17.70 -16.02
CA LYS A 7 12.99 -17.92 -17.49
C LYS A 7 14.17 -18.71 -18.07
N SER A 8 15.41 -18.39 -17.64
CA SER A 8 16.59 -19.09 -18.11
C SER A 8 16.69 -20.51 -17.56
N THR A 9 16.28 -20.72 -16.33
CA THR A 9 16.30 -22.02 -15.64
C THR A 9 15.20 -22.94 -16.16
N ILE A 10 13.99 -22.40 -16.37
CA ILE A 10 12.84 -23.12 -16.95
C ILE A 10 13.14 -23.58 -18.38
N ARG A 11 13.82 -22.75 -19.17
CA ARG A 11 14.19 -23.08 -20.54
C ARG A 11 15.27 -24.19 -20.62
N ARG A 12 16.10 -24.34 -19.58
CA ARG A 12 17.14 -25.37 -19.48
C ARG A 12 16.64 -26.69 -18.90
N ASN A 13 15.62 -26.64 -18.04
CA ASN A 13 15.16 -27.83 -17.31
C ASN A 13 13.62 -27.86 -17.19
N PRO A 14 12.92 -28.61 -18.05
CA PRO A 14 11.46 -28.71 -18.01
C PRO A 14 10.94 -29.30 -16.69
N ILE A 15 11.74 -30.14 -16.01
CA ILE A 15 11.39 -30.67 -14.67
C ILE A 15 11.25 -29.55 -13.64
N MET A 16 12.08 -28.49 -13.71
CA MET A 16 11.97 -27.31 -12.83
C MET A 16 10.69 -26.53 -13.09
N ALA A 17 10.18 -26.49 -14.32
CA ALA A 17 8.91 -25.86 -14.62
C ALA A 17 7.75 -26.61 -13.96
N ILE A 18 7.75 -27.93 -14.04
CA ILE A 18 6.74 -28.80 -13.41
C ILE A 18 6.79 -28.64 -11.88
N LEU A 19 7.97 -28.64 -11.28
CA LEU A 19 8.16 -28.40 -9.84
C LEU A 19 7.64 -27.01 -9.39
N LEU A 20 7.93 -25.98 -10.18
CA LEU A 20 7.42 -24.62 -9.88
C LEU A 20 5.89 -24.56 -9.97
N ILE A 21 5.29 -25.16 -10.98
CA ILE A 21 3.84 -25.21 -11.14
C ILE A 21 3.21 -26.02 -9.99
N SER A 22 3.79 -27.16 -9.63
CA SER A 22 3.32 -28.00 -8.52
C SER A 22 3.38 -27.29 -7.17
N LEU A 23 4.27 -26.33 -7.01
CA LEU A 23 4.40 -25.51 -5.79
C LEU A 23 3.46 -24.29 -5.80
N ILE A 24 3.20 -23.72 -6.98
CA ILE A 24 2.30 -22.55 -7.11
C ILE A 24 0.84 -22.97 -6.93
N LEU A 25 0.44 -24.12 -7.44
CA LEU A 25 -0.94 -24.62 -7.35
C LEU A 25 -1.46 -24.70 -5.89
N PRO A 26 -0.80 -25.40 -4.96
CA PRO A 26 -1.27 -25.43 -3.57
C PRO A 26 -1.25 -24.05 -2.89
N VAL A 27 -0.24 -23.20 -3.19
CA VAL A 27 -0.20 -21.84 -2.68
C VAL A 27 -1.40 -21.02 -3.17
N TYR A 28 -1.78 -21.16 -4.44
CA TYR A 28 -2.97 -20.53 -5.01
C TYR A 28 -4.25 -21.00 -4.30
N PHE A 29 -4.42 -22.30 -4.11
CA PHE A 29 -5.60 -22.85 -3.43
C PHE A 29 -5.68 -22.38 -1.97
N ILE A 30 -4.56 -22.41 -1.23
CA ILE A 30 -4.50 -21.91 0.15
C ILE A 30 -4.83 -20.41 0.20
N ALA A 31 -4.27 -19.62 -0.73
CA ALA A 31 -4.53 -18.18 -0.80
C ALA A 31 -6.01 -17.92 -1.12
N LYS A 32 -6.58 -18.64 -2.10
CA LYS A 32 -8.00 -18.53 -2.47
C LYS A 32 -8.91 -18.85 -1.29
N THR A 33 -8.72 -20.01 -0.65
CA THR A 33 -9.52 -20.42 0.52
C THR A 33 -9.36 -19.44 1.69
N ASN A 34 -8.18 -18.89 1.93
CA ASN A 34 -7.96 -17.88 2.96
C ASN A 34 -8.67 -16.56 2.64
N VAL A 35 -8.72 -16.16 1.37
CA VAL A 35 -9.46 -14.97 0.92
C VAL A 35 -10.97 -15.21 1.09
N GLU A 36 -11.49 -16.33 0.62
CA GLU A 36 -12.91 -16.69 0.74
C GLU A 36 -13.35 -16.71 2.21
N ARG A 37 -12.60 -17.38 3.10
CA ARG A 37 -12.87 -17.38 4.55
C ARG A 37 -12.83 -15.98 5.19
N LYS A 38 -12.03 -15.07 4.66
CA LYS A 38 -11.94 -13.69 5.16
C LYS A 38 -13.07 -12.82 4.64
N VAL A 39 -13.62 -13.12 3.47
CA VAL A 39 -14.72 -12.37 2.87
C VAL A 39 -16.07 -12.85 3.40
N GLU A 40 -16.25 -14.17 3.58
CA GLU A 40 -17.53 -14.77 3.93
C GLU A 40 -17.70 -15.12 5.43
N GLY A 41 -16.62 -15.06 6.24
CA GLY A 41 -16.62 -15.50 7.64
C GLY A 41 -16.62 -14.39 8.68
N GLU A 42 -16.54 -14.79 9.98
CA GLU A 42 -16.43 -13.91 11.15
C GLU A 42 -15.31 -12.84 11.06
N LYS A 43 -14.38 -12.99 10.11
CA LYS A 43 -13.29 -12.04 9.83
C LYS A 43 -13.62 -11.03 8.71
N SER A 44 -14.86 -10.96 8.25
CA SER A 44 -15.33 -9.95 7.30
C SER A 44 -15.01 -8.52 7.77
N SER A 45 -15.13 -8.27 9.09
CA SER A 45 -14.76 -7.00 9.71
C SER A 45 -13.29 -6.58 9.45
N SER A 46 -12.37 -7.53 9.36
CA SER A 46 -10.95 -7.23 9.08
C SER A 46 -10.72 -6.83 7.61
N PHE A 47 -11.46 -7.44 6.68
CA PHE A 47 -11.42 -7.05 5.26
C PHE A 47 -12.07 -5.69 5.07
N GLN A 48 -13.24 -5.47 5.68
CA GLN A 48 -13.93 -4.19 5.64
C GLN A 48 -13.07 -3.05 6.20
N LYS A 49 -12.38 -3.26 7.34
CA LYS A 49 -11.42 -2.29 7.90
C LYS A 49 -10.30 -1.94 6.92
N ARG A 50 -9.72 -2.92 6.24
CA ARG A 50 -8.66 -2.68 5.23
C ARG A 50 -9.20 -1.96 4.00
N TYR A 51 -10.41 -2.28 3.58
CA TYR A 51 -11.08 -1.60 2.49
C TYR A 51 -11.36 -0.13 2.84
N LEU A 52 -11.87 0.14 4.04
CA LEU A 52 -12.04 1.50 4.56
C LEU A 52 -10.70 2.25 4.68
N ASP A 53 -9.65 1.58 5.14
CA ASP A 53 -8.30 2.13 5.22
C ASP A 53 -7.70 2.50 3.84
N LEU A 54 -8.20 1.91 2.77
CA LEU A 54 -7.84 2.27 1.41
C LEU A 54 -8.69 3.42 0.87
N ILE A 55 -10.02 3.30 0.98
CA ILE A 55 -10.95 4.23 0.32
C ILE A 55 -11.00 5.59 1.02
N GLN A 56 -11.09 5.63 2.34
CA GLN A 56 -11.21 6.89 3.08
C GLN A 56 -10.02 7.83 2.86
N PRO A 57 -8.75 7.41 3.04
CA PRO A 57 -7.62 8.28 2.75
C PRO A 57 -7.56 8.68 1.27
N THR A 58 -7.95 7.79 0.37
CA THR A 58 -7.99 8.10 -1.07
C THR A 58 -9.02 9.21 -1.36
N ALA A 59 -10.21 9.14 -0.80
CA ALA A 59 -11.23 10.16 -0.97
C ALA A 59 -10.81 11.50 -0.34
N ILE A 60 -10.16 11.47 0.84
CA ILE A 60 -9.58 12.67 1.47
C ILE A 60 -8.50 13.28 0.55
N ALA A 61 -7.64 12.45 -0.05
CA ALA A 61 -6.61 12.91 -0.98
C ALA A 61 -7.20 13.61 -2.22
N PHE A 62 -8.31 13.12 -2.76
CA PHE A 62 -9.01 13.78 -3.87
C PHE A 62 -9.65 15.10 -3.46
N LYS A 63 -10.11 15.23 -2.22
CA LYS A 63 -10.68 16.48 -1.71
C LYS A 63 -9.59 17.54 -1.42
N HIS A 64 -8.37 17.10 -1.05
CA HIS A 64 -7.21 17.95 -0.77
C HIS A 64 -5.97 17.54 -1.59
N PRO A 65 -6.01 17.64 -2.94
CA PRO A 65 -5.02 17.00 -3.82
C PRO A 65 -3.62 17.60 -3.72
N LEU A 66 -3.47 18.87 -3.38
CA LEU A 66 -2.18 19.57 -3.41
C LEU A 66 -1.42 19.50 -2.09
N THR A 67 -2.08 19.75 -0.99
CA THR A 67 -1.43 19.89 0.32
C THR A 67 -1.76 18.77 1.31
N GLY A 68 -2.82 17.99 1.03
CA GLY A 68 -3.36 17.04 1.99
C GLY A 68 -3.96 17.73 3.22
N VAL A 69 -4.22 16.95 4.26
CA VAL A 69 -4.80 17.41 5.54
C VAL A 69 -3.79 17.54 6.68
N GLY A 70 -2.52 17.23 6.42
CA GLY A 70 -1.44 17.26 7.40
C GLY A 70 -1.03 15.87 7.90
N LEU A 71 0.22 15.79 8.40
CA LEU A 71 0.82 14.56 8.92
C LEU A 71 0.44 14.28 10.37
N ASP A 72 -0.17 15.24 11.05
CA ASP A 72 -0.60 15.05 12.43
C ASP A 72 -1.68 13.97 12.49
N ARG A 73 -1.38 12.93 13.25
CA ARG A 73 -2.21 11.73 13.34
C ARG A 73 -3.56 11.99 13.97
N GLU A 74 -3.61 12.83 15.02
CA GLU A 74 -4.85 13.16 15.70
C GLU A 74 -5.74 14.00 14.79
N HIS A 75 -5.16 14.99 14.12
CA HIS A 75 -5.87 15.83 13.16
C HIS A 75 -6.41 15.00 11.99
N PHE A 76 -5.62 14.09 11.45
CA PHE A 76 -6.02 13.17 10.38
C PHE A 76 -7.20 12.28 10.82
N GLN A 77 -7.14 11.69 12.01
CA GLN A 77 -8.22 10.85 12.55
C GLN A 77 -9.52 11.65 12.76
N LYS A 78 -9.40 12.86 13.29
CA LYS A 78 -10.54 13.76 13.46
C LYS A 78 -11.16 14.17 12.11
N TYR A 79 -10.33 14.39 11.10
CA TYR A 79 -10.80 14.67 9.75
C TYR A 79 -11.48 13.45 9.12
N ARG A 80 -10.89 12.29 9.29
CA ARG A 80 -11.42 11.01 8.83
C ARG A 80 -12.79 10.69 9.45
N SER A 81 -12.97 10.90 10.75
CA SER A 81 -14.25 10.70 11.41
C SER A 81 -15.34 11.64 10.88
N LYS A 82 -15.01 12.91 10.65
CA LYS A 82 -15.95 13.85 10.02
C LYS A 82 -16.34 13.43 8.60
N PHE A 83 -15.40 12.89 7.86
CA PHE A 83 -15.61 12.44 6.48
C PHE A 83 -16.54 11.21 6.39
N LEU A 84 -16.53 10.35 7.41
CA LEU A 84 -17.47 9.24 7.55
C LEU A 84 -18.89 9.68 7.88
N MET A 85 -19.02 10.83 8.53
CA MET A 85 -20.31 11.42 8.89
C MET A 85 -20.91 12.28 7.76
N ASP A 86 -20.14 12.51 6.68
CA ASP A 86 -20.63 13.18 5.47
C ASP A 86 -21.66 12.25 4.78
N ASP A 87 -22.89 12.71 4.59
CA ASP A 87 -24.02 11.88 4.15
C ASP A 87 -23.79 11.21 2.80
N ASP A 88 -23.17 11.91 1.85
CA ASP A 88 -22.91 11.39 0.51
C ASP A 88 -21.84 10.29 0.51
N PHE A 89 -20.76 10.48 1.26
CA PHE A 89 -19.68 9.54 1.32
C PHE A 89 -19.96 8.37 2.29
N GLY A 90 -20.63 8.68 3.40
CA GLY A 90 -21.05 7.66 4.37
C GLY A 90 -22.02 6.68 3.75
N SER A 91 -23.01 7.14 2.98
CA SER A 91 -23.97 6.27 2.27
C SER A 91 -23.28 5.39 1.21
N PHE A 92 -22.33 5.95 0.44
CA PHE A 92 -21.54 5.18 -0.52
C PHE A 92 -20.74 4.05 0.15
N ILE A 93 -20.13 4.32 1.31
CA ILE A 93 -19.38 3.30 2.06
C ILE A 93 -20.33 2.23 2.60
N GLU A 94 -21.44 2.62 3.17
CA GLU A 94 -22.44 1.70 3.73
C GLU A 94 -23.00 0.77 2.63
N GLU A 95 -23.35 1.32 1.47
CA GLU A 95 -23.83 0.57 0.31
C GLU A 95 -22.76 -0.37 -0.27
N SER A 96 -21.51 0.10 -0.35
CA SER A 96 -20.42 -0.67 -0.97
C SER A 96 -19.81 -1.74 -0.05
N THR A 97 -19.86 -1.56 1.26
CA THR A 97 -19.20 -2.45 2.24
C THR A 97 -20.15 -3.16 3.18
N GLY A 98 -21.41 -2.74 3.28
CA GLY A 98 -22.34 -3.18 4.31
C GLY A 98 -21.90 -2.79 5.74
N TYR A 99 -20.98 -1.82 5.86
CA TYR A 99 -20.44 -1.38 7.14
C TYR A 99 -21.33 -0.28 7.71
N GLU A 100 -22.01 -0.57 8.83
CA GLU A 100 -22.77 0.46 9.54
C GLU A 100 -21.86 1.63 9.95
N ARG A 101 -22.41 2.85 9.90
CA ARG A 101 -21.73 4.10 10.31
C ARG A 101 -21.44 4.12 11.82
N GLN A 102 -20.63 3.18 12.29
CA GLN A 102 -20.14 3.23 13.66
C GLN A 102 -18.95 4.17 13.68
N ALA A 103 -19.02 5.20 14.51
CA ALA A 103 -17.91 6.07 14.88
C ALA A 103 -16.89 5.27 15.71
N GLU A 104 -16.35 4.19 15.15
CA GLU A 104 -15.19 3.55 15.76
C GLU A 104 -14.03 4.55 15.69
N SER A 105 -13.68 5.08 16.86
CA SER A 105 -12.41 5.75 17.07
C SER A 105 -11.30 4.74 16.79
N THR A 106 -10.94 4.60 15.52
CA THR A 106 -9.78 3.79 15.18
C THR A 106 -8.55 4.56 15.61
N GLU A 107 -8.08 4.30 16.84
CA GLU A 107 -6.79 4.79 17.35
C GLU A 107 -5.62 4.40 16.46
N LYS A 108 -5.84 3.46 15.54
CA LYS A 108 -4.85 2.95 14.58
C LYS A 108 -4.90 3.76 13.29
N GLY A 109 -3.75 4.26 12.86
CA GLY A 109 -3.59 4.90 11.55
C GLY A 109 -3.96 3.93 10.40
N SER A 110 -4.08 4.47 9.19
CA SER A 110 -4.34 3.68 7.98
C SER A 110 -3.31 2.57 7.82
N SER A 111 -3.75 1.38 7.44
CA SER A 111 -2.89 0.24 7.13
C SER A 111 -2.11 0.42 5.83
N ASN A 112 -2.54 1.34 4.95
CA ASN A 112 -1.89 1.62 3.67
C ASN A 112 -1.08 2.91 3.74
N SER A 113 0.25 2.80 3.60
CA SER A 113 1.15 3.95 3.67
C SER A 113 0.96 4.94 2.53
N ILE A 114 0.67 4.48 1.32
CA ILE A 114 0.60 5.34 0.13
C ILE A 114 -0.63 6.22 0.20
N THR A 115 -1.81 5.61 0.42
CA THR A 115 -3.06 6.37 0.51
C THR A 115 -3.07 7.32 1.70
N TYR A 116 -2.49 6.90 2.84
CA TYR A 116 -2.30 7.78 3.98
C TYR A 116 -1.44 9.00 3.63
N LEU A 117 -0.29 8.81 2.95
CA LEU A 117 0.57 9.93 2.56
C LEU A 117 -0.10 10.83 1.52
N MET A 118 -0.86 10.26 0.57
CA MET A 118 -1.64 11.05 -0.39
C MET A 118 -2.64 11.94 0.34
N ALA A 119 -3.34 11.41 1.35
CA ALA A 119 -4.28 12.19 2.15
C ALA A 119 -3.60 13.22 3.05
N ALA A 120 -2.45 12.87 3.63
CA ALA A 120 -1.75 13.73 4.59
C ALA A 120 -0.92 14.84 3.93
N MET A 121 -0.25 14.56 2.80
CA MET A 121 0.70 15.46 2.15
C MET A 121 0.28 15.91 0.74
N GLY A 122 -0.80 15.35 0.20
CA GLY A 122 -1.22 15.55 -1.18
C GLY A 122 -0.45 14.70 -2.20
N PHE A 123 -0.95 14.71 -3.44
CA PHE A 123 -0.35 13.93 -4.53
C PHE A 123 1.08 14.35 -4.89
N PRO A 124 1.42 15.65 -5.03
CA PRO A 124 2.75 16.05 -5.50
C PRO A 124 3.88 15.55 -4.61
N ILE A 125 3.74 15.72 -3.30
CA ILE A 125 4.76 15.29 -2.33
C ILE A 125 4.84 13.77 -2.28
N THR A 126 3.71 13.08 -2.27
CA THR A 126 3.68 11.61 -2.24
C THR A 126 4.31 11.01 -3.50
N ILE A 127 4.00 11.53 -4.68
CA ILE A 127 4.62 11.11 -5.95
C ILE A 127 6.14 11.35 -5.92
N PHE A 128 6.57 12.49 -5.41
CA PHE A 128 7.99 12.80 -5.26
C PHE A 128 8.70 11.82 -4.31
N LEU A 129 8.10 11.49 -3.15
CA LEU A 129 8.66 10.51 -2.21
C LEU A 129 8.76 9.10 -2.83
N ILE A 130 7.72 8.67 -3.55
CA ILE A 130 7.73 7.40 -4.28
C ILE A 130 8.81 7.41 -5.38
N TYR A 131 8.92 8.51 -6.13
CA TYR A 131 9.98 8.66 -7.13
C TYR A 131 11.37 8.56 -6.49
N CYS A 132 11.62 9.23 -5.36
CA CYS A 132 12.87 9.12 -4.62
C CYS A 132 13.14 7.69 -4.16
N LEU A 133 12.13 6.98 -3.67
CA LEU A 133 12.24 5.56 -3.30
C LEU A 133 12.72 4.70 -4.49
N PHE A 134 12.22 4.95 -5.70
CA PHE A 134 12.68 4.27 -6.91
C PHE A 134 14.12 4.66 -7.31
N LYS A 135 14.55 5.88 -7.01
CA LYS A 135 15.90 6.39 -7.33
C LYS A 135 16.97 6.02 -6.31
N GLN A 136 16.61 5.34 -5.22
CA GLN A 136 17.56 4.89 -4.21
C GLN A 136 18.73 4.10 -4.81
N LYS A 137 19.93 4.27 -4.25
CA LYS A 137 21.18 3.63 -4.69
C LYS A 137 21.74 2.63 -3.67
N LEU A 138 21.11 2.44 -2.52
CA LEU A 138 21.58 1.54 -1.47
C LEU A 138 21.51 0.08 -1.92
N PHE A 139 20.42 -0.28 -2.60
CA PHE A 139 20.23 -1.64 -3.12
C PHE A 139 20.23 -1.60 -4.64
N THR A 140 21.40 -1.89 -5.24
CA THR A 140 21.59 -1.91 -6.70
C THR A 140 21.46 -3.32 -7.26
N HIS A 141 21.92 -4.31 -6.49
CA HIS A 141 21.83 -5.72 -6.90
C HIS A 141 20.37 -6.19 -6.89
N LYS A 142 19.90 -6.77 -8.00
CA LYS A 142 18.50 -7.23 -8.18
C LYS A 142 17.44 -6.19 -7.78
N LYS A 143 17.72 -4.91 -8.06
CA LYS A 143 16.89 -3.76 -7.67
C LYS A 143 15.40 -3.95 -8.00
N GLY A 144 15.06 -4.54 -9.15
CA GLY A 144 13.67 -4.79 -9.54
C GLY A 144 12.91 -5.67 -8.56
N ILE A 145 13.53 -6.77 -8.11
CA ILE A 145 12.92 -7.68 -7.14
C ILE A 145 12.76 -6.99 -5.79
N PHE A 146 13.82 -6.33 -5.33
CA PHE A 146 13.79 -5.56 -4.09
C PHE A 146 12.66 -4.53 -4.11
N MET A 147 12.54 -3.73 -5.18
CA MET A 147 11.48 -2.72 -5.30
C MET A 147 10.08 -3.32 -5.35
N THR A 148 9.91 -4.50 -5.97
CA THR A 148 8.61 -5.18 -5.94
C THR A 148 8.21 -5.59 -4.53
N VAL A 149 9.15 -6.15 -3.75
CA VAL A 149 8.90 -6.51 -2.34
C VAL A 149 8.57 -5.26 -1.53
N VAL A 150 9.33 -4.18 -1.72
CA VAL A 150 9.10 -2.89 -1.05
C VAL A 150 7.70 -2.36 -1.37
N ILE A 151 7.28 -2.35 -2.64
CA ILE A 151 5.95 -1.85 -3.04
C ILE A 151 4.84 -2.69 -2.40
N ILE A 152 4.94 -4.02 -2.46
CA ILE A 152 3.95 -4.90 -1.82
C ILE A 152 3.89 -4.63 -0.31
N SER A 153 5.04 -4.44 0.34
CA SER A 153 5.10 -4.17 1.78
C SER A 153 4.44 -2.85 2.16
N ILE A 154 4.71 -1.76 1.42
CA ILE A 154 4.12 -0.44 1.72
C ILE A 154 2.63 -0.34 1.38
N LEU A 155 2.11 -1.20 0.48
CA LEU A 155 0.68 -1.33 0.22
C LEU A 155 -0.05 -2.11 1.31
N SER A 156 0.65 -3.03 1.97
CA SER A 156 0.06 -3.91 2.99
C SER A 156 0.16 -3.36 4.40
N GLU A 157 1.17 -2.51 4.67
CA GLU A 157 1.52 -2.05 6.01
C GLU A 157 1.93 -0.57 6.01
N PRO A 158 1.74 0.17 7.12
CA PRO A 158 2.11 1.59 7.22
C PRO A 158 3.62 1.77 7.41
N LEU A 159 4.42 1.26 6.46
CA LEU A 159 5.88 1.16 6.59
C LEU A 159 6.64 2.36 6.04
N LEU A 160 6.03 3.17 5.15
CA LEU A 160 6.76 4.21 4.41
C LEU A 160 7.38 5.28 5.32
N LEU A 161 6.78 5.53 6.50
CA LEU A 161 7.31 6.44 7.52
C LEU A 161 8.25 5.76 8.53
N ARG A 162 8.56 4.48 8.36
CA ARG A 162 9.52 3.79 9.23
C ARG A 162 10.96 4.18 8.85
N PRO A 163 11.89 4.23 9.82
CA PRO A 163 13.27 4.70 9.59
C PRO A 163 13.97 4.05 8.40
N PHE A 164 13.79 2.75 8.21
CA PHE A 164 14.37 2.02 7.08
C PHE A 164 13.93 2.60 5.72
N PHE A 165 12.63 2.85 5.54
CA PHE A 165 12.10 3.40 4.30
C PHE A 165 12.48 4.86 4.11
N LEU A 166 12.56 5.64 5.20
CA LEU A 166 13.07 7.02 5.15
C LEU A 166 14.50 7.08 4.67
N ILE A 167 15.38 6.16 5.10
CA ILE A 167 16.77 6.07 4.61
C ILE A 167 16.79 5.80 3.10
N LEU A 168 15.93 4.91 2.58
CA LEU A 168 15.82 4.64 1.15
C LEU A 168 15.38 5.90 0.38
N ILE A 169 14.38 6.61 0.88
CA ILE A 169 13.88 7.86 0.29
C ILE A 169 14.99 8.92 0.29
N LEU A 170 15.67 9.13 1.42
CA LEU A 170 16.78 10.08 1.54
C LEU A 170 17.91 9.75 0.56
N SER A 171 18.28 8.47 0.43
CA SER A 171 19.28 8.04 -0.57
C SER A 171 18.85 8.40 -1.99
N GLY A 172 17.58 8.26 -2.31
CA GLY A 172 17.03 8.67 -3.61
C GLY A 172 17.01 10.18 -3.80
N MET A 173 16.65 10.94 -2.75
CA MET A 173 16.69 12.41 -2.77
C MET A 173 18.11 12.92 -3.00
N MET A 174 19.10 12.40 -2.30
CA MET A 174 20.52 12.75 -2.53
C MET A 174 20.93 12.45 -3.98
N SER A 175 20.50 11.30 -4.52
CA SER A 175 20.78 10.96 -5.93
C SER A 175 20.09 11.91 -6.91
N PHE A 176 18.92 12.42 -6.58
CA PHE A 176 18.20 13.41 -7.37
C PHE A 176 18.92 14.76 -7.37
N PHE A 177 19.22 15.31 -6.19
CA PHE A 177 19.87 16.62 -6.06
C PHE A 177 21.29 16.64 -6.62
N ASN A 178 22.07 15.58 -6.44
CA ASN A 178 23.43 15.51 -7.02
C ASN A 178 23.44 15.56 -8.56
N LYS A 179 22.30 15.33 -9.21
CA LYS A 179 22.17 15.48 -10.66
C LYS A 179 22.00 16.95 -11.09
N PHE A 180 21.51 17.81 -10.19
CA PHE A 180 21.30 19.23 -10.47
C PHE A 180 22.50 20.10 -10.08
N ILE A 181 23.42 19.58 -9.25
CA ILE A 181 24.62 20.31 -8.80
C ILE A 181 25.80 20.10 -9.76
N LYS A 182 25.70 19.13 -10.66
CA LYS A 182 26.69 18.95 -11.77
C LYS A 182 26.23 19.64 -13.04
#